data_3c552cc32caa20b0ea8f16d319b6b1af
#
_entry.id   3c552cc32caa20b0ea8f16d319b6b1af
#
_cell.length_a   1.000
_cell.length_b   1.000
_cell.length_c   1.000
_cell.angle_alpha   90.00
_cell.angle_beta   90.00
_cell.angle_gamma   90.00
#
_symmetry.space_group_name_H-M   'P 1'
#
loop_
_entity.id
_entity.type
_entity.pdbx_description
1 polymer ?
#
loop_
_entity_poly.entity_id
_entity_poly.type
_entity_poly.pdbx_seq_one_letter_code
_entity_poly.pdbx_strand_id
1 'polypeptide(L)'
;LQCSGKSINDVLGRGLGGDVVGKKSRVGKLLVSEFILKDALVSFPDKSSYSQLNIIEGRNGSLGGEVIKRFDWFIDYSNESIYFKPNKYFDDPFNYNMSGIEVQHFGIQWIKEEIRSNSASNSINANEFIFDNSNAKFNYRYQLKPVFEIYSVRNNSPAMKVGIKEGDKILSINGKKDYAYTIQKITDLFQSEEGKTIIIEVDRDGQILKFKFQLEKIL
;
A
#
# COMPACT_ATOMS: atom_id res chain seq x y z
N LEU A 1 -4.84 -23.83 11.71
CA LEU A 1 -4.85 -23.76 10.24
C LEU A 1 -3.42 -23.99 9.74
N GLN A 2 -3.17 -25.06 9.00
CA GLN A 2 -1.89 -25.28 8.31
C GLN A 2 -2.02 -24.81 6.87
N CYS A 3 -1.00 -24.08 6.41
CA CYS A 3 -0.91 -23.66 5.02
C CYS A 3 -0.54 -24.90 4.16
N SER A 4 -1.50 -25.43 3.42
CA SER A 4 -1.29 -26.60 2.55
C SER A 4 -1.06 -26.26 1.07
N GLY A 5 -1.07 -24.98 0.72
CA GLY A 5 -0.93 -24.50 -0.65
C GLY A 5 0.36 -23.69 -0.90
N LYS A 6 0.46 -23.12 -2.09
CA LYS A 6 1.48 -22.12 -2.39
C LYS A 6 1.44 -21.01 -1.36
N SER A 7 2.61 -20.61 -0.86
CA SER A 7 2.74 -19.49 0.06
C SER A 7 3.95 -18.63 -0.27
N ILE A 8 3.88 -17.37 0.10
CA ILE A 8 5.00 -16.44 0.02
C ILE A 8 5.32 -15.91 1.42
N ASN A 9 6.60 -15.72 1.72
CA ASN A 9 7.02 -14.98 2.90
C ASN A 9 6.89 -13.49 2.59
N ASP A 10 6.28 -12.74 3.50
CA ASP A 10 6.00 -11.31 3.28
C ASP A 10 5.93 -10.56 4.61
N VAL A 11 6.08 -9.25 4.55
CA VAL A 11 5.71 -8.37 5.65
C VAL A 11 4.18 -8.28 5.66
N LEU A 12 3.57 -8.74 6.74
CA LEU A 12 2.12 -8.79 6.89
C LEU A 12 1.53 -7.49 7.41
N GLY A 13 2.36 -6.66 8.02
CA GLY A 13 2.01 -5.37 8.57
C GLY A 13 3.07 -4.86 9.53
N ARG A 14 2.88 -3.65 10.03
CA ARG A 14 3.77 -3.02 11.01
C ARG A 14 2.94 -2.50 12.18
N GLY A 15 3.37 -2.83 13.39
CA GLY A 15 2.76 -2.38 14.63
C GLY A 15 3.74 -1.59 15.49
N LEU A 16 3.32 -1.22 16.69
CA LEU A 16 4.19 -0.54 17.67
C LEU A 16 5.39 -1.39 18.09
N GLY A 17 5.25 -2.72 18.01
CA GLY A 17 6.33 -3.67 18.32
C GLY A 17 7.27 -3.98 17.14
N GLY A 18 7.10 -3.33 15.99
CA GLY A 18 7.89 -3.59 14.77
C GLY A 18 7.10 -4.33 13.70
N ASP A 19 7.83 -5.01 12.83
CA ASP A 19 7.23 -5.70 11.69
C ASP A 19 6.65 -7.05 12.06
N VAL A 20 5.47 -7.30 11.55
CA VAL A 20 4.82 -8.61 11.59
C VAL A 20 5.18 -9.33 10.31
N VAL A 21 6.06 -10.30 10.40
CA VAL A 21 6.46 -11.15 9.27
C VAL A 21 5.75 -12.49 9.32
N GLY A 22 5.65 -13.15 8.17
CA GLY A 22 5.02 -14.45 8.09
C GLY A 22 4.69 -14.85 6.66
N LYS A 23 3.78 -15.81 6.52
CA LYS A 23 3.37 -16.35 5.23
C LYS A 23 2.01 -15.82 4.80
N LYS A 24 1.88 -15.51 3.52
CA LYS A 24 0.59 -15.30 2.83
C LYS A 24 0.30 -16.50 1.93
N SER A 25 -0.95 -16.93 1.90
CA SER A 25 -1.43 -18.01 1.04
C SER A 25 -2.88 -17.75 0.61
N ARG A 26 -3.34 -18.46 -0.41
CA ARG A 26 -4.76 -18.47 -0.78
C ARG A 26 -5.45 -19.67 -0.17
N VAL A 27 -6.69 -19.47 0.25
CA VAL A 27 -7.62 -20.53 0.63
C VAL A 27 -8.76 -20.54 -0.36
N GLY A 28 -9.12 -21.71 -0.87
CA GLY A 28 -10.16 -21.84 -1.91
C GLY A 28 -11.52 -21.32 -1.44
N LYS A 29 -11.83 -21.47 -0.15
CA LYS A 29 -13.10 -21.01 0.44
C LYS A 29 -12.85 -20.51 1.87
N LEU A 30 -13.36 -19.33 2.16
CA LEU A 30 -13.47 -18.78 3.51
C LEU A 30 -14.95 -18.58 3.81
N LEU A 31 -15.45 -19.24 4.86
CA LEU A 31 -16.83 -19.06 5.33
C LEU A 31 -16.88 -17.95 6.38
N VAL A 32 -17.80 -17.02 6.18
CA VAL A 32 -18.14 -16.00 7.14
C VAL A 32 -19.65 -16.12 7.36
N SER A 33 -20.08 -16.77 8.46
CA SER A 33 -21.45 -17.24 8.65
C SER A 33 -21.90 -18.12 7.45
N GLU A 34 -22.95 -17.74 6.75
CA GLU A 34 -23.49 -18.42 5.56
C GLU A 34 -22.81 -18.02 4.23
N PHE A 35 -21.99 -16.97 4.27
CA PHE A 35 -21.36 -16.43 3.06
C PHE A 35 -20.03 -17.10 2.75
N ILE A 36 -19.82 -17.40 1.48
CA ILE A 36 -18.58 -18.03 0.97
C ILE A 36 -17.77 -17.01 0.18
N LEU A 37 -16.59 -16.69 0.66
CA LEU A 37 -15.59 -15.90 -0.07
C LEU A 37 -14.60 -16.86 -0.73
N LYS A 38 -14.45 -16.74 -2.06
CA LYS A 38 -13.56 -17.60 -2.85
C LYS A 38 -12.16 -17.00 -2.94
N ASP A 39 -11.16 -17.87 -3.01
CA ASP A 39 -9.74 -17.51 -3.20
C ASP A 39 -9.22 -16.43 -2.24
N ALA A 40 -9.72 -16.47 -1.00
CA ALA A 40 -9.37 -15.48 0.02
C ALA A 40 -7.88 -15.55 0.38
N LEU A 41 -7.27 -14.38 0.55
CA LEU A 41 -5.89 -14.28 1.06
C LEU A 41 -5.90 -14.42 2.58
N VAL A 42 -5.06 -15.31 3.07
CA VAL A 42 -4.86 -15.55 4.50
C VAL A 42 -3.40 -15.35 4.86
N SER A 43 -3.18 -14.63 5.95
CA SER A 43 -1.86 -14.38 6.51
C SER A 43 -1.64 -15.25 7.73
N PHE A 44 -0.46 -15.86 7.81
CA PHE A 44 0.00 -16.69 8.92
C PHE A 44 1.23 -16.02 9.54
N PRO A 45 1.06 -15.17 10.57
CA PRO A 45 2.17 -14.53 11.23
C PRO A 45 3.11 -15.56 11.86
N ASP A 46 4.40 -15.30 11.82
CA ASP A 46 5.40 -16.12 12.51
C ASP A 46 5.22 -15.99 14.02
N LYS A 47 5.48 -17.08 14.75
CA LYS A 47 5.30 -17.14 16.21
C LYS A 47 6.06 -16.02 16.94
N SER A 48 7.22 -15.64 16.47
CA SER A 48 8.02 -14.54 17.00
C SER A 48 7.29 -13.18 16.98
N SER A 49 6.42 -12.96 15.98
CA SER A 49 5.68 -11.71 15.83
C SER A 49 4.54 -11.50 16.84
N TYR A 50 4.11 -12.56 17.52
CA TYR A 50 3.00 -12.48 18.50
C TYR A 50 3.26 -13.16 19.83
N SER A 51 4.45 -13.72 20.03
CA SER A 51 4.80 -14.45 21.27
C SER A 51 4.73 -13.62 22.56
N GLN A 52 4.85 -12.29 22.43
CA GLN A 52 4.78 -11.34 23.55
C GLN A 52 3.38 -10.75 23.76
N LEU A 53 2.41 -11.10 22.89
CA LEU A 53 1.05 -10.60 23.01
C LEU A 53 0.22 -11.48 23.93
N ASN A 54 -0.52 -10.87 24.86
CA ASN A 54 -1.56 -11.56 25.64
C ASN A 54 -2.73 -11.84 24.69
N ILE A 55 -2.71 -13.01 24.08
CA ILE A 55 -3.81 -13.44 23.20
C ILE A 55 -4.93 -13.99 24.08
N ILE A 56 -6.15 -13.49 23.84
CA ILE A 56 -7.35 -13.98 24.51
C ILE A 56 -7.52 -15.47 24.20
N GLU A 57 -7.75 -16.27 25.23
CA GLU A 57 -7.99 -17.69 25.09
C GLU A 57 -9.18 -17.98 24.17
N GLY A 58 -9.05 -18.98 23.30
CA GLY A 58 -10.06 -19.30 22.30
C GLY A 58 -10.05 -18.45 21.02
N ARG A 59 -9.18 -17.43 20.91
CA ARG A 59 -9.05 -16.64 19.69
C ARG A 59 -8.34 -17.43 18.59
N ASN A 60 -9.03 -17.66 17.46
CA ASN A 60 -8.52 -18.43 16.33
C ASN A 60 -7.93 -17.57 15.21
N GLY A 61 -8.16 -16.25 15.23
CA GLY A 61 -7.67 -15.36 14.19
C GLY A 61 -8.30 -13.98 14.24
N SER A 62 -8.13 -13.23 13.17
CA SER A 62 -8.71 -11.91 12.95
C SER A 62 -9.23 -11.79 11.53
N LEU A 63 -10.37 -11.16 11.34
CA LEU A 63 -10.85 -10.75 10.04
C LEU A 63 -10.22 -9.40 9.68
N GLY A 64 -9.50 -9.35 8.59
CA GLY A 64 -8.89 -8.12 8.08
C GLY A 64 -9.83 -7.28 7.23
N GLY A 65 -9.39 -6.06 6.90
CA GLY A 65 -10.15 -5.09 6.11
C GLY A 65 -10.64 -5.62 4.77
N GLU A 66 -9.89 -6.53 4.13
CA GLU A 66 -10.30 -7.16 2.87
C GLU A 66 -11.57 -8.02 2.97
N VAL A 67 -11.85 -8.59 4.13
CA VAL A 67 -13.11 -9.29 4.39
C VAL A 67 -14.17 -8.29 4.85
N ILE A 68 -13.81 -7.40 5.78
CA ILE A 68 -14.74 -6.45 6.39
C ILE A 68 -15.38 -5.55 5.33
N LYS A 69 -14.62 -5.02 4.35
CA LYS A 69 -15.11 -4.12 3.29
C LYS A 69 -16.18 -4.72 2.39
N ARG A 70 -16.35 -6.05 2.38
CA ARG A 70 -17.29 -6.78 1.51
C ARG A 70 -18.71 -6.85 2.05
N PHE A 71 -18.90 -6.33 3.28
CA PHE A 71 -20.18 -6.36 3.96
C PHE A 71 -20.52 -4.99 4.54
N ASP A 72 -21.82 -4.69 4.61
CA ASP A 72 -22.37 -3.63 5.46
C ASP A 72 -22.61 -4.25 6.84
N TRP A 73 -22.04 -3.66 7.89
CA TRP A 73 -22.05 -4.19 9.24
C TRP A 73 -22.96 -3.38 10.14
N PHE A 74 -23.76 -4.07 10.99
CA PHE A 74 -24.57 -3.49 12.04
C PHE A 74 -24.18 -4.12 13.36
N ILE A 75 -23.66 -3.33 14.27
CA ILE A 75 -23.19 -3.80 15.58
C ILE A 75 -24.19 -3.32 16.63
N ASP A 76 -24.88 -4.26 17.29
CA ASP A 76 -25.79 -4.01 18.38
C ASP A 76 -25.10 -4.40 19.69
N TYR A 77 -24.55 -3.41 20.38
CA TYR A 77 -23.87 -3.62 21.65
C TYR A 77 -24.81 -4.02 22.77
N SER A 78 -26.08 -3.59 22.71
CA SER A 78 -27.06 -3.88 23.77
C SER A 78 -27.47 -5.35 23.77
N ASN A 79 -27.54 -5.97 22.60
CA ASN A 79 -27.89 -7.37 22.42
C ASN A 79 -26.71 -8.26 22.10
N GLU A 80 -25.47 -7.74 22.20
CA GLU A 80 -24.22 -8.45 21.91
C GLU A 80 -24.24 -9.14 20.53
N SER A 81 -24.86 -8.49 19.54
CA SER A 81 -25.13 -9.09 18.24
C SER A 81 -24.51 -8.30 17.11
N ILE A 82 -24.06 -9.03 16.09
CA ILE A 82 -23.51 -8.44 14.86
C ILE A 82 -24.30 -9.00 13.68
N TYR A 83 -24.85 -8.08 12.90
CA TYR A 83 -25.55 -8.38 11.65
C TYR A 83 -24.73 -7.83 10.50
N PHE A 84 -24.70 -8.57 9.39
CA PHE A 84 -24.00 -8.10 8.20
C PHE A 84 -24.65 -8.67 6.95
N LYS A 85 -24.55 -7.91 5.86
CA LYS A 85 -25.04 -8.31 4.53
C LYS A 85 -23.99 -7.98 3.48
N PRO A 86 -23.89 -8.78 2.39
CA PRO A 86 -23.02 -8.48 1.27
C PRO A 86 -23.32 -7.11 0.66
N ASN A 87 -22.26 -6.39 0.30
CA ASN A 87 -22.37 -5.13 -0.43
C ASN A 87 -21.73 -5.26 -1.82
N LYS A 88 -21.58 -4.15 -2.55
CA LYS A 88 -21.07 -4.12 -3.94
C LYS A 88 -19.64 -4.67 -4.11
N TYR A 89 -18.88 -4.81 -3.04
CA TYR A 89 -17.51 -5.33 -3.06
C TYR A 89 -17.42 -6.82 -2.74
N PHE A 90 -18.56 -7.50 -2.54
CA PHE A 90 -18.59 -8.89 -2.07
C PHE A 90 -17.84 -9.83 -3.04
N ASP A 91 -18.05 -9.67 -4.34
CA ASP A 91 -17.45 -10.51 -5.39
C ASP A 91 -16.09 -9.98 -5.90
N ASP A 92 -15.57 -8.89 -5.34
CA ASP A 92 -14.27 -8.38 -5.75
C ASP A 92 -13.17 -9.42 -5.55
N PRO A 93 -12.19 -9.53 -6.45
CA PRO A 93 -11.06 -10.44 -6.26
C PRO A 93 -10.21 -10.04 -5.06
N PHE A 94 -9.59 -11.03 -4.42
CA PHE A 94 -8.55 -10.78 -3.41
C PHE A 94 -7.22 -10.51 -4.10
N ASN A 95 -6.84 -9.24 -4.18
CA ASN A 95 -5.59 -8.82 -4.77
C ASN A 95 -4.49 -8.72 -3.71
N TYR A 96 -3.24 -8.88 -4.12
CA TYR A 96 -2.07 -8.69 -3.29
C TYR A 96 -0.95 -8.01 -4.08
N ASN A 97 0.05 -7.51 -3.37
CA ASN A 97 1.19 -6.83 -3.97
C ASN A 97 2.04 -7.80 -4.81
N MET A 98 1.97 -7.64 -6.12
CA MET A 98 2.69 -8.46 -7.11
C MET A 98 4.07 -7.92 -7.46
N SER A 99 4.40 -6.68 -7.06
CA SER A 99 5.74 -6.10 -7.25
C SER A 99 6.75 -6.64 -6.25
N GLY A 100 6.31 -6.89 -5.02
CA GLY A 100 7.15 -7.20 -3.86
C GLY A 100 7.77 -5.98 -3.19
N ILE A 101 7.31 -4.76 -3.51
CA ILE A 101 7.78 -3.52 -2.90
C ILE A 101 6.77 -3.05 -1.85
N GLU A 102 7.21 -2.86 -0.61
CA GLU A 102 6.46 -2.13 0.39
C GLU A 102 7.00 -0.70 0.50
N VAL A 103 6.09 0.28 0.53
CA VAL A 103 6.42 1.71 0.50
C VAL A 103 5.99 2.38 1.79
N GLN A 104 6.81 3.29 2.30
CA GLN A 104 6.49 4.12 3.45
C GLN A 104 6.66 5.61 3.16
N HIS A 105 6.05 6.45 3.99
CA HIS A 105 6.38 7.87 4.04
C HIS A 105 7.76 8.06 4.67
N PHE A 106 8.63 8.80 3.99
CA PHE A 106 9.97 9.13 4.47
C PHE A 106 10.09 10.56 4.99
N GLY A 107 9.10 11.39 4.72
CA GLY A 107 9.09 12.79 5.11
C GLY A 107 8.36 13.67 4.10
N ILE A 108 8.71 14.95 4.10
CA ILE A 108 8.13 15.95 3.22
C ILE A 108 9.25 16.73 2.53
N GLN A 109 8.96 17.21 1.32
CA GLN A 109 9.86 18.05 0.52
C GLN A 109 9.14 19.29 -0.01
N TRP A 110 9.90 20.38 -0.16
CA TRP A 110 9.41 21.55 -0.84
C TRP A 110 9.51 21.36 -2.36
N ILE A 111 8.37 21.45 -3.05
CA ILE A 111 8.33 21.46 -4.52
C ILE A 111 8.03 22.86 -4.97
N LYS A 112 8.88 23.37 -5.88
CA LYS A 112 8.69 24.64 -6.57
C LYS A 112 7.98 24.37 -7.90
N GLU A 113 6.76 24.85 -8.06
CA GLU A 113 5.97 24.75 -9.29
C GLU A 113 5.89 26.12 -9.95
N GLU A 114 6.09 26.18 -11.26
CA GLU A 114 5.89 27.37 -12.05
C GLU A 114 4.41 27.52 -12.38
N ILE A 115 3.81 28.66 -12.02
CA ILE A 115 2.42 28.99 -12.33
C ILE A 115 2.40 29.82 -13.60
N ARG A 116 1.89 29.27 -14.69
CA ARG A 116 1.56 30.08 -15.87
C ARG A 116 0.34 30.95 -15.53
N SER A 117 0.50 32.27 -15.57
CA SER A 117 -0.49 33.27 -15.19
C SER A 117 -1.66 33.36 -16.21
N ASN A 118 -2.48 32.32 -16.32
CA ASN A 118 -3.69 32.37 -17.12
C ASN A 118 -5.01 32.22 -16.35
N SER A 119 -4.99 32.21 -15.02
CA SER A 119 -6.23 32.14 -14.23
C SER A 119 -6.03 32.73 -12.84
N ALA A 120 -6.67 33.88 -12.63
CA ALA A 120 -6.88 34.40 -11.29
C ALA A 120 -7.86 33.49 -10.54
N SER A 121 -7.36 32.62 -9.67
CA SER A 121 -8.17 32.02 -8.62
C SER A 121 -7.42 32.16 -7.30
N ASN A 122 -7.88 33.12 -6.49
CA ASN A 122 -7.43 33.40 -5.14
C ASN A 122 -7.98 32.34 -4.17
N SER A 123 -7.34 31.18 -4.09
CA SER A 123 -7.52 30.29 -2.95
C SER A 123 -6.15 29.96 -2.37
N ILE A 124 -5.77 30.70 -1.34
CA ILE A 124 -4.56 30.44 -0.55
C ILE A 124 -4.93 29.38 0.49
N ASN A 125 -4.43 28.16 0.32
CA ASN A 125 -4.47 27.14 1.37
C ASN A 125 -3.29 27.35 2.31
N ALA A 126 -3.45 27.02 3.59
CA ALA A 126 -2.45 27.26 4.65
C ALA A 126 -1.05 26.66 4.40
N ASN A 127 -0.90 25.79 3.40
CA ASN A 127 0.34 25.12 3.01
C ASN A 127 0.95 25.67 1.70
N GLU A 128 0.47 26.83 1.22
CA GLU A 128 0.90 27.43 -0.04
C GLU A 128 1.50 28.82 0.22
N PHE A 129 2.72 29.04 -0.23
CA PHE A 129 3.34 30.35 -0.26
C PHE A 129 3.44 30.82 -1.71
N ILE A 130 2.78 31.93 -2.03
CA ILE A 130 2.88 32.60 -3.33
C ILE A 130 3.78 33.81 -3.16
N PHE A 131 4.91 33.82 -3.87
CA PHE A 131 5.75 35.00 -3.98
C PHE A 131 5.40 35.72 -5.29
N ASP A 132 4.70 36.84 -5.19
CA ASP A 132 4.44 37.73 -6.32
C ASP A 132 5.67 38.62 -6.52
N ASN A 133 6.38 38.42 -7.60
CA ASN A 133 7.40 39.34 -8.07
C ASN A 133 6.86 40.10 -9.27
N SER A 134 6.28 41.27 -9.03
CA SER A 134 5.57 42.09 -10.00
C SER A 134 6.37 42.44 -11.27
N ASN A 135 7.68 42.15 -11.30
CA ASN A 135 8.58 42.36 -12.44
C ASN A 135 9.06 41.05 -13.10
N ALA A 136 8.64 39.87 -12.64
CA ALA A 136 9.06 38.60 -13.23
C ALA A 136 7.93 37.99 -14.09
N LYS A 137 8.30 37.49 -15.27
CA LYS A 137 7.40 36.76 -16.18
C LYS A 137 6.83 35.44 -15.63
N PHE A 138 7.23 35.04 -14.40
CA PHE A 138 6.93 33.74 -13.81
C PHE A 138 6.57 33.89 -12.35
N ASN A 139 5.42 33.39 -11.96
CA ASN A 139 5.04 33.20 -10.56
C ASN A 139 5.35 31.78 -10.13
N TYR A 140 5.90 31.61 -8.93
CA TYR A 140 6.25 30.31 -8.39
C TYR A 140 5.37 30.00 -7.17
N ARG A 141 4.92 28.76 -7.11
CA ARG A 141 4.22 28.22 -5.95
C ARG A 141 5.09 27.17 -5.27
N TYR A 142 5.22 27.28 -3.99
CA TYR A 142 5.91 26.27 -3.18
C TYR A 142 4.88 25.45 -2.41
N GLN A 143 4.98 24.11 -2.52
CA GLN A 143 4.10 23.20 -1.81
C GLN A 143 4.92 22.15 -1.08
N LEU A 144 4.48 21.80 0.13
CA LEU A 144 4.99 20.63 0.85
C LEU A 144 4.36 19.37 0.25
N LYS A 145 5.20 18.46 -0.21
CA LYS A 145 4.77 17.19 -0.82
C LYS A 145 5.42 16.01 -0.09
N PRO A 146 4.73 14.87 0.00
CA PRO A 146 5.30 13.68 0.62
C PRO A 146 6.49 13.16 -0.19
N VAL A 147 7.43 12.53 0.53
CA VAL A 147 8.50 11.71 -0.03
C VAL A 147 8.20 10.27 0.33
N PHE A 148 8.40 9.36 -0.61
CA PHE A 148 8.21 7.94 -0.40
C PHE A 148 9.53 7.19 -0.50
N GLU A 149 9.71 6.20 0.34
CA GLU A 149 10.87 5.32 0.39
C GLU A 149 10.43 3.86 0.32
N ILE A 150 11.24 3.04 -0.30
CA ILE A 150 11.05 1.60 -0.32
C ILE A 150 11.47 1.05 1.04
N TYR A 151 10.46 0.61 1.80
CA TYR A 151 10.61 0.12 3.14
C TYR A 151 11.10 -1.33 3.18
N SER A 152 10.58 -2.17 2.28
CA SER A 152 10.93 -3.58 2.20
C SER A 152 10.81 -4.09 0.76
N VAL A 153 11.66 -5.04 0.41
CA VAL A 153 11.61 -5.74 -0.87
C VAL A 153 11.55 -7.24 -0.63
N ARG A 154 10.42 -7.85 -1.04
CA ARG A 154 10.20 -9.28 -0.87
C ARG A 154 11.21 -10.11 -1.66
N ASN A 155 11.75 -11.15 -1.04
CA ASN A 155 12.67 -12.09 -1.68
C ASN A 155 12.06 -12.75 -2.92
N ASN A 156 12.88 -12.91 -3.97
CA ASN A 156 12.50 -13.49 -5.27
C ASN A 156 11.36 -12.76 -5.99
N SER A 157 11.04 -11.52 -5.60
CA SER A 157 10.05 -10.69 -6.27
C SER A 157 10.57 -10.08 -7.57
N PRO A 158 9.67 -9.61 -8.46
CA PRO A 158 10.06 -8.88 -9.67
C PRO A 158 10.95 -7.68 -9.39
N ALA A 159 10.66 -6.94 -8.32
CA ALA A 159 11.45 -5.78 -7.91
C ALA A 159 12.88 -6.17 -7.46
N MET A 160 13.00 -7.22 -6.66
CA MET A 160 14.32 -7.71 -6.24
C MET A 160 15.16 -8.18 -7.42
N LYS A 161 14.56 -8.89 -8.38
CA LYS A 161 15.26 -9.41 -9.57
C LYS A 161 15.90 -8.31 -10.40
N VAL A 162 15.35 -7.09 -10.43
CA VAL A 162 15.89 -5.94 -11.15
C VAL A 162 16.82 -5.08 -10.30
N GLY A 163 17.03 -5.40 -9.02
CA GLY A 163 18.00 -4.75 -8.16
C GLY A 163 17.48 -3.56 -7.35
N ILE A 164 16.16 -3.44 -7.19
CA ILE A 164 15.54 -2.50 -6.23
C ILE A 164 15.90 -2.94 -4.80
N LYS A 165 16.18 -1.99 -3.93
CA LYS A 165 16.59 -2.22 -2.53
C LYS A 165 15.77 -1.40 -1.54
N GLU A 166 15.81 -1.84 -0.30
CA GLU A 166 15.35 -1.06 0.85
C GLU A 166 16.17 0.23 0.97
N GLY A 167 15.51 1.32 1.36
CA GLY A 167 16.11 2.65 1.44
C GLY A 167 16.12 3.43 0.13
N ASP A 168 15.74 2.84 -1.01
CA ASP A 168 15.59 3.56 -2.26
C ASP A 168 14.47 4.61 -2.13
N LYS A 169 14.78 5.89 -2.35
CA LYS A 169 13.77 6.96 -2.36
C LYS A 169 13.11 7.04 -3.72
N ILE A 170 11.81 6.95 -3.77
CA ILE A 170 11.05 6.98 -5.02
C ILE A 170 11.02 8.41 -5.56
N LEU A 171 11.44 8.60 -6.81
CA LEU A 171 11.38 9.87 -7.54
C LEU A 171 10.22 9.92 -8.53
N SER A 172 9.95 8.80 -9.18
CA SER A 172 8.83 8.69 -10.11
C SER A 172 8.36 7.25 -10.28
N ILE A 173 7.08 7.07 -10.62
CA ILE A 173 6.51 5.78 -11.03
C ILE A 173 5.74 5.99 -12.33
N ASN A 174 6.07 5.20 -13.36
CA ASN A 174 5.47 5.29 -14.70
C ASN A 174 5.46 6.72 -15.27
N GLY A 175 6.56 7.45 -15.05
CA GLY A 175 6.76 8.81 -15.53
C GLY A 175 6.04 9.90 -14.73
N LYS A 176 5.27 9.54 -13.71
CA LYS A 176 4.66 10.52 -12.79
C LYS A 176 5.53 10.64 -11.54
N LYS A 177 5.72 11.87 -11.08
CA LYS A 177 6.48 12.17 -9.87
C LYS A 177 5.85 11.50 -8.64
N ASP A 178 6.68 11.15 -7.66
CA ASP A 178 6.30 10.52 -6.40
C ASP A 178 5.14 11.27 -5.70
N TYR A 179 5.25 12.57 -5.56
CA TYR A 179 4.26 13.43 -4.91
C TYR A 179 2.89 13.51 -5.62
N ALA A 180 2.74 12.95 -6.83
CA ALA A 180 1.44 12.80 -7.51
C ALA A 180 0.67 11.57 -7.02
N TYR A 181 1.29 10.75 -6.17
CA TYR A 181 0.72 9.55 -5.61
C TYR A 181 0.36 9.71 -4.13
N THR A 182 -0.47 8.83 -3.65
CA THR A 182 -0.62 8.47 -2.23
C THR A 182 -0.12 7.05 -2.06
N ILE A 183 0.22 6.64 -0.83
CA ILE A 183 0.59 5.23 -0.56
C ILE A 183 -0.49 4.28 -1.09
N GLN A 184 -1.77 4.60 -0.89
CA GLN A 184 -2.87 3.78 -1.40
C GLN A 184 -2.81 3.62 -2.92
N LYS A 185 -2.61 4.70 -3.68
CA LYS A 185 -2.50 4.62 -5.15
C LYS A 185 -1.29 3.82 -5.61
N ILE A 186 -0.17 3.86 -4.88
CA ILE A 186 1.00 3.03 -5.18
C ILE A 186 0.67 1.57 -4.89
N THR A 187 0.03 1.28 -3.76
CA THR A 187 -0.42 -0.06 -3.39
C THR A 187 -1.40 -0.63 -4.42
N ASP A 188 -2.41 0.14 -4.81
CA ASP A 188 -3.39 -0.26 -5.83
C ASP A 188 -2.71 -0.55 -7.18
N LEU A 189 -1.70 0.25 -7.55
CA LEU A 189 -0.92 0.02 -8.76
C LEU A 189 -0.16 -1.32 -8.71
N PHE A 190 0.45 -1.66 -7.57
CA PHE A 190 1.20 -2.90 -7.38
C PHE A 190 0.29 -4.14 -7.21
N GLN A 191 -0.99 -3.92 -6.95
CA GLN A 191 -2.03 -4.96 -6.86
C GLN A 191 -2.90 -5.05 -8.11
N SER A 192 -2.61 -4.28 -9.17
CA SER A 192 -3.51 -4.13 -10.32
C SER A 192 -3.60 -5.42 -11.18
N GLU A 193 -2.82 -5.54 -12.22
CA GLU A 193 -2.93 -6.60 -13.22
C GLU A 193 -1.59 -7.33 -13.37
N GLU A 194 -1.65 -8.67 -13.47
CA GLU A 194 -0.49 -9.48 -13.82
C GLU A 194 0.05 -9.05 -15.19
N GLY A 195 1.39 -9.06 -15.33
CA GLY A 195 2.07 -8.66 -16.56
C GLY A 195 2.17 -7.14 -16.78
N LYS A 196 1.51 -6.33 -15.95
CA LYS A 196 1.61 -4.87 -16.06
C LYS A 196 3.04 -4.41 -15.82
N THR A 197 3.55 -3.61 -16.73
CA THR A 197 4.90 -3.04 -16.63
C THR A 197 4.90 -1.87 -15.65
N ILE A 198 5.85 -1.91 -14.73
CA ILE A 198 6.17 -0.82 -13.80
C ILE A 198 7.56 -0.29 -14.16
N ILE A 199 7.64 1.03 -14.28
CA ILE A 199 8.89 1.75 -14.43
C ILE A 199 9.03 2.65 -13.21
N ILE A 200 10.08 2.46 -12.42
CA ILE A 200 10.32 3.24 -11.21
C ILE A 200 11.71 3.89 -11.30
N GLU A 201 11.77 5.17 -10.97
CA GLU A 201 13.01 5.90 -10.78
C GLU A 201 13.20 6.17 -9.31
N VAL A 202 14.38 5.90 -8.80
CA VAL A 202 14.74 6.07 -7.39
C VAL A 202 16.02 6.85 -7.24
N ASP A 203 16.18 7.50 -6.10
CA ASP A 203 17.46 8.02 -5.62
C ASP A 203 18.02 7.03 -4.59
N ARG A 204 19.19 6.51 -4.87
CA ARG A 204 20.00 5.66 -3.99
C ARG A 204 21.32 6.37 -3.71
N ASP A 205 21.46 6.91 -2.51
CA ASP A 205 22.68 7.61 -2.06
C ASP A 205 23.15 8.72 -3.03
N GLY A 206 22.20 9.49 -3.58
CA GLY A 206 22.46 10.55 -4.55
C GLY A 206 22.58 10.08 -6.01
N GLN A 207 22.48 8.78 -6.27
CA GLN A 207 22.48 8.22 -7.61
C GLN A 207 21.05 7.93 -8.09
N ILE A 208 20.68 8.53 -9.22
CA ILE A 208 19.38 8.27 -9.85
C ILE A 208 19.45 6.97 -10.65
N LEU A 209 18.64 6.00 -10.26
CA LEU A 209 18.54 4.69 -10.90
C LEU A 209 17.12 4.50 -11.47
N LYS A 210 17.06 3.80 -12.61
CA LYS A 210 15.79 3.50 -13.28
C LYS A 210 15.64 1.99 -13.43
N PHE A 211 14.53 1.47 -12.94
CA PHE A 211 14.20 0.05 -12.99
C PHE A 211 12.90 -0.16 -13.78
N LYS A 212 12.85 -1.30 -14.49
CA LYS A 212 11.68 -1.74 -15.24
C LYS A 212 11.43 -3.21 -14.94
N PHE A 213 10.22 -3.54 -14.53
CA PHE A 213 9.80 -4.92 -14.27
C PHE A 213 8.31 -5.11 -14.57
N GLN A 214 7.86 -6.34 -14.61
CA GLN A 214 6.45 -6.68 -14.74
C GLN A 214 5.92 -7.25 -13.43
N LEU A 215 4.65 -6.97 -13.13
CA LEU A 215 3.96 -7.56 -11.99
C LEU A 215 3.76 -9.05 -12.22
N GLU A 216 4.16 -9.89 -11.26
CA GLU A 216 4.08 -11.35 -11.36
C GLU A 216 3.17 -11.90 -10.27
N LYS A 217 2.17 -12.71 -10.69
CA LYS A 217 1.30 -13.43 -9.79
C LYS A 217 2.00 -14.72 -9.33
N ILE A 218 2.23 -14.80 -8.01
CA ILE A 218 2.88 -15.95 -7.39
C ILE A 218 1.85 -16.84 -6.67
N LEU A 219 0.79 -16.23 -6.10
CA LEU A 219 -0.32 -16.88 -5.40
C LEU A 219 -1.57 -16.99 -6.27
#